data_1b32425ac55f67712ec76fe60cd7504a
#
_entry.id   1b32425ac55f67712ec76fe60cd7504a
#
_cell.length_a   1.000
_cell.length_b   1.000
_cell.length_c   1.000
_cell.angle_alpha   90.00
_cell.angle_beta   90.00
_cell.angle_gamma   90.00
#
_symmetry.space_group_name_H-M   'P 1'
#
loop_
_entity.id
_entity.type
_entity.pdbx_description
1 polymer ?
#
loop_
_entity_poly.entity_id
_entity_poly.type
_entity_poly.pdbx_seq_one_letter_code
_entity_poly.pdbx_strand_id
1 'polypeptide(L)'
;MPPTRPRLHDGTGGATTTGGVRAADETSPGRPVAHDRYLHEAFFWRGDDHFLARTVPFILEGVDAGEPVMAAVVPRHVDLLREALGGAAGEIQLLDMSRLGANPARIIPAWREFTDTYAGPGRPVRGIGEPVWSARRGSELAECQLHEALLNAAVAPSTPLWLMCPYDADGLPEPVLAEARRSHPVVVEGIAPAESSYGGHGHIATLFAADLSPADPSVPVRDFQRGQLAAVRAEVESRAASAGLSAVQGQDLALAVHEVAVNSVEHGGGSGDIRVWEETGALVVEVRDAGRIADPLVGRHLPAWDDVGGRGLWLANQLCDLVQIRSRATGTTVRMHTWL
;
A
#
# COMPACT_ATOMS: atom_id res chain seq x y z
N MET A 1 57.22 -0.48 37.38
CA MET A 1 57.32 0.22 38.71
C MET A 1 56.43 1.41 38.70
N PRO A 2 55.44 1.50 39.61
CA PRO A 2 54.62 2.70 39.86
C PRO A 2 55.28 3.56 40.91
N PRO A 3 54.80 4.80 41.08
CA PRO A 3 54.23 5.14 42.39
C PRO A 3 52.94 6.00 42.31
N THR A 4 52.01 5.68 43.10
CA THR A 4 51.59 6.07 44.48
C THR A 4 50.62 7.26 44.50
N ARG A 5 49.41 6.96 45.00
CA ARG A 5 48.40 7.87 45.53
C ARG A 5 48.90 8.56 46.83
N PRO A 6 48.25 9.64 47.23
CA PRO A 6 47.76 9.69 48.59
C PRO A 6 46.27 10.07 48.75
N ARG A 7 45.84 9.81 50.00
CA ARG A 7 44.48 9.69 50.54
C ARG A 7 43.91 11.02 51.07
N LEU A 8 42.57 11.09 51.03
CA LEU A 8 41.58 11.51 52.02
C LEU A 8 41.86 12.69 52.95
N HIS A 9 40.89 13.61 53.00
CA HIS A 9 40.40 14.17 54.27
C HIS A 9 38.89 14.39 54.23
N ASP A 10 38.20 13.93 55.28
CA ASP A 10 36.80 14.10 55.61
C ASP A 10 36.48 15.55 56.03
N GLY A 11 35.22 15.94 55.73
CA GLY A 11 34.68 17.20 56.28
C GLY A 11 33.15 17.20 56.19
N THR A 12 32.53 16.86 57.30
CA THR A 12 31.10 16.90 57.63
C THR A 12 30.49 18.29 57.54
N GLY A 13 29.26 18.43 57.03
CA GLY A 13 28.45 19.63 57.20
C GLY A 13 27.12 19.58 56.45
N GLY A 14 26.04 19.21 57.15
CA GLY A 14 24.68 19.17 56.61
C GLY A 14 24.06 20.57 56.42
N ALA A 15 23.21 20.66 55.39
CA ALA A 15 22.12 21.65 55.35
C ALA A 15 21.05 21.12 54.40
N THR A 16 19.92 20.76 54.99
CA THR A 16 18.63 20.52 54.32
C THR A 16 18.15 21.81 53.68
N THR A 17 17.93 21.76 52.35
CA THR A 17 17.08 22.73 51.68
C THR A 17 16.12 21.98 50.75
N THR A 18 14.86 21.99 51.13
CA THR A 18 13.69 21.72 50.34
C THR A 18 13.66 22.63 49.12
N GLY A 19 13.96 22.07 47.95
CA GLY A 19 13.82 22.73 46.66
C GLY A 19 12.68 22.10 45.89
N GLY A 20 11.61 22.90 45.73
CA GLY A 20 10.36 22.47 45.09
C GLY A 20 10.57 21.98 43.69
N VAL A 21 9.80 20.93 43.37
CA VAL A 21 9.50 20.48 42.00
C VAL A 21 8.86 21.66 41.28
N ARG A 22 9.60 22.29 40.36
CA ARG A 22 9.00 23.22 39.40
C ARG A 22 8.10 22.38 38.50
N ALA A 23 6.81 22.68 38.58
CA ALA A 23 5.83 22.24 37.58
C ALA A 23 6.35 22.61 36.18
N ALA A 24 6.33 21.68 35.29
CA ALA A 24 6.54 21.90 33.87
C ALA A 24 5.54 22.96 33.40
N ASP A 25 6.07 23.96 32.76
CA ASP A 25 5.32 25.04 32.13
C ASP A 25 4.44 24.43 31.02
N GLU A 26 3.18 24.29 31.31
CA GLU A 26 2.13 23.99 30.34
C GLU A 26 1.80 25.28 29.61
N THR A 27 1.66 25.13 28.26
CA THR A 27 1.06 26.09 27.32
C THR A 27 2.01 27.07 26.64
N SER A 28 2.70 26.53 25.61
CA SER A 28 2.81 27.25 24.34
C SER A 28 1.91 26.56 23.32
N PRO A 29 0.95 27.26 22.72
CA PRO A 29 0.13 26.66 21.68
C PRO A 29 0.96 26.49 20.40
N GLY A 30 1.07 25.25 19.91
CA GLY A 30 1.20 24.97 18.50
C GLY A 30 2.59 24.98 17.90
N ARG A 31 3.51 24.13 18.39
CA ARG A 31 4.50 23.58 17.48
C ARG A 31 3.97 22.21 17.02
N PRO A 32 3.80 21.98 15.70
CA PRO A 32 3.41 20.65 15.21
C PRO A 32 4.36 19.63 15.81
N VAL A 33 3.83 18.55 16.40
CA VAL A 33 4.67 17.46 16.91
C VAL A 33 5.34 16.85 15.69
N ALA A 34 6.63 17.14 15.49
CA ALA A 34 7.41 16.53 14.43
C ALA A 34 7.37 15.01 14.64
N HIS A 35 6.74 14.29 13.73
CA HIS A 35 6.76 12.84 13.75
C HIS A 35 8.13 12.37 13.23
N ASP A 36 8.80 11.54 14.00
CA ASP A 36 10.14 11.00 13.72
C ASP A 36 10.09 9.54 13.24
N ARG A 37 8.88 9.02 13.00
CA ARG A 37 8.60 7.62 12.65
C ARG A 37 7.38 7.49 11.77
N TYR A 38 7.19 6.31 11.21
CA TYR A 38 6.01 5.96 10.43
C TYR A 38 4.74 5.96 11.29
N LEU A 39 3.77 6.75 10.87
CA LEU A 39 2.41 6.75 11.40
C LEU A 39 1.45 6.43 10.25
N HIS A 40 0.65 5.37 10.42
CA HIS A 40 -0.36 4.95 9.46
C HIS A 40 -1.74 5.04 10.09
N GLU A 41 -2.52 6.02 9.64
CA GLU A 41 -3.78 6.44 10.25
C GLU A 41 -4.95 6.18 9.31
N ALA A 42 -5.97 5.45 9.76
CA ALA A 42 -7.29 5.46 9.12
C ALA A 42 -8.11 6.61 9.67
N PHE A 43 -8.62 7.45 8.79
CA PHE A 43 -9.52 8.55 9.11
C PHE A 43 -10.91 8.28 8.55
N PHE A 44 -11.90 8.05 9.44
CA PHE A 44 -13.30 7.84 9.07
C PHE A 44 -14.04 9.17 9.04
N TRP A 45 -14.55 9.53 7.87
CA TRP A 45 -15.23 10.81 7.63
C TRP A 45 -16.69 10.62 7.15
N ARG A 46 -17.49 11.68 7.30
CA ARG A 46 -18.91 11.75 6.87
C ARG A 46 -19.17 13.10 6.24
N GLY A 47 -19.43 13.11 4.93
CA GLY A 47 -19.66 14.34 4.15
C GLY A 47 -18.41 15.19 3.95
N ASP A 48 -18.45 16.03 2.92
CA ASP A 48 -17.29 16.81 2.45
C ASP A 48 -16.71 17.76 3.51
N ASP A 49 -17.59 18.40 4.29
CA ASP A 49 -17.16 19.34 5.34
C ASP A 49 -16.28 18.62 6.38
N HIS A 50 -16.63 17.40 6.72
CA HIS A 50 -15.86 16.61 7.68
C HIS A 50 -14.52 16.12 7.07
N PHE A 51 -14.53 15.71 5.79
CA PHE A 51 -13.30 15.39 5.05
C PHE A 51 -12.35 16.60 5.05
N LEU A 52 -12.84 17.78 4.65
CA LEU A 52 -12.03 19.01 4.58
C LEU A 52 -11.58 19.49 5.96
N ALA A 53 -12.42 19.40 6.99
CA ALA A 53 -12.10 19.82 8.34
C ALA A 53 -10.88 19.10 8.94
N ARG A 54 -10.57 17.88 8.46
CA ARG A 54 -9.38 17.11 8.90
C ARG A 54 -8.22 17.23 7.92
N THR A 55 -8.48 17.12 6.62
CA THR A 55 -7.41 17.04 5.61
C THR A 55 -6.75 18.39 5.33
N VAL A 56 -7.53 19.49 5.33
CA VAL A 56 -6.99 20.84 5.07
C VAL A 56 -6.01 21.28 6.17
N PRO A 57 -6.37 21.24 7.47
CA PRO A 57 -5.41 21.54 8.53
C PRO A 57 -4.18 20.62 8.49
N PHE A 58 -4.34 19.32 8.26
CA PHE A 58 -3.23 18.37 8.15
C PHE A 58 -2.22 18.77 7.06
N ILE A 59 -2.72 19.23 5.91
CA ILE A 59 -1.88 19.70 4.80
C ILE A 59 -1.20 21.02 5.17
N LEU A 60 -1.97 22.03 5.64
CA LEU A 60 -1.44 23.36 5.94
C LEU A 60 -0.40 23.35 7.06
N GLU A 61 -0.62 22.57 8.11
CA GLU A 61 0.36 22.35 9.16
C GLU A 61 1.68 21.77 8.61
N GLY A 62 1.60 20.85 7.63
CA GLY A 62 2.77 20.30 6.95
C GLY A 62 3.50 21.36 6.14
N VAL A 63 2.78 22.13 5.33
CA VAL A 63 3.33 23.22 4.52
C VAL A 63 3.99 24.28 5.42
N ASP A 64 3.31 24.71 6.49
CA ASP A 64 3.83 25.70 7.44
C ASP A 64 5.09 25.20 8.18
N ALA A 65 5.19 23.89 8.41
CA ALA A 65 6.36 23.25 9.00
C ALA A 65 7.51 23.00 7.99
N GLY A 66 7.28 23.25 6.70
CA GLY A 66 8.22 22.93 5.63
C GLY A 66 8.34 21.43 5.33
N GLU A 67 7.33 20.65 5.71
CA GLU A 67 7.24 19.23 5.42
C GLU A 67 6.69 19.02 4.01
N PRO A 68 7.34 18.24 3.13
CA PRO A 68 6.73 17.84 1.84
C PRO A 68 5.43 17.08 2.05
N VAL A 69 4.40 17.44 1.29
CA VAL A 69 3.07 16.82 1.37
C VAL A 69 2.69 16.22 0.02
N MET A 70 2.22 14.96 0.01
CA MET A 70 1.61 14.31 -1.13
C MET A 70 0.19 13.85 -0.77
N ALA A 71 -0.81 14.29 -1.55
CA ALA A 71 -2.18 13.84 -1.42
C ALA A 71 -2.61 13.13 -2.71
N ALA A 72 -2.76 11.82 -2.64
CA ALA A 72 -3.28 10.96 -3.69
C ALA A 72 -4.71 10.54 -3.32
N VAL A 73 -5.69 11.24 -3.87
CA VAL A 73 -7.11 11.08 -3.56
C VAL A 73 -7.94 10.95 -4.83
N VAL A 74 -9.21 10.56 -4.73
CA VAL A 74 -10.10 10.49 -5.90
C VAL A 74 -10.29 11.87 -6.56
N PRO A 75 -10.60 11.95 -7.87
CA PRO A 75 -10.67 13.21 -8.61
C PRO A 75 -11.56 14.27 -7.94
N ARG A 76 -12.70 13.87 -7.40
CA ARG A 76 -13.59 14.77 -6.66
C ARG A 76 -12.89 15.42 -5.47
N HIS A 77 -12.12 14.65 -4.70
CA HIS A 77 -11.40 15.18 -3.54
C HIS A 77 -10.15 15.98 -3.95
N VAL A 78 -9.55 15.70 -5.11
CA VAL A 78 -8.51 16.58 -5.70
C VAL A 78 -9.09 17.98 -5.93
N ASP A 79 -10.30 18.09 -6.50
CA ASP A 79 -10.93 19.36 -6.78
C ASP A 79 -11.36 20.09 -5.50
N LEU A 80 -11.94 19.37 -4.54
CA LEU A 80 -12.30 19.92 -3.22
C LEU A 80 -11.08 20.45 -2.46
N LEU A 81 -9.99 19.70 -2.41
CA LEU A 81 -8.74 20.13 -1.76
C LEU A 81 -8.12 21.33 -2.48
N ARG A 82 -8.13 21.34 -3.82
CA ARG A 82 -7.62 22.49 -4.60
C ARG A 82 -8.39 23.76 -4.31
N GLU A 83 -9.71 23.69 -4.23
CA GLU A 83 -10.57 24.83 -3.91
C GLU A 83 -10.33 25.32 -2.46
N ALA A 84 -10.32 24.40 -1.50
CA ALA A 84 -10.16 24.73 -0.10
C ALA A 84 -8.78 25.27 0.28
N LEU A 85 -7.72 24.77 -0.36
CA LEU A 85 -6.33 25.19 -0.12
C LEU A 85 -5.95 26.48 -0.87
N GLY A 86 -6.65 26.83 -1.95
CA GLY A 86 -6.34 28.00 -2.77
C GLY A 86 -4.88 28.01 -3.24
N GLY A 87 -4.12 29.06 -2.89
CA GLY A 87 -2.72 29.20 -3.28
C GLY A 87 -1.81 28.09 -2.75
N ALA A 88 -2.07 27.56 -1.56
CA ALA A 88 -1.27 26.50 -0.94
C ALA A 88 -1.36 25.15 -1.71
N ALA A 89 -2.37 24.96 -2.56
CA ALA A 89 -2.45 23.78 -3.40
C ALA A 89 -1.26 23.61 -4.37
N GLY A 90 -0.57 24.69 -4.71
CA GLY A 90 0.65 24.69 -5.52
C GLY A 90 1.91 24.25 -4.77
N GLU A 91 1.87 24.15 -3.45
CA GLU A 91 2.99 23.78 -2.60
C GLU A 91 3.05 22.29 -2.29
N ILE A 92 2.04 21.52 -2.72
CA ILE A 92 1.91 20.08 -2.45
C ILE A 92 1.76 19.28 -3.74
N GLN A 93 1.99 17.97 -3.66
CA GLN A 93 1.70 17.05 -4.75
C GLN A 93 0.26 16.57 -4.63
N LEU A 94 -0.63 17.04 -5.50
CA LEU A 94 -2.01 16.57 -5.64
C LEU A 94 -2.09 15.56 -6.80
N LEU A 95 -2.39 14.32 -6.49
CA LEU A 95 -2.43 13.21 -7.45
C LEU A 95 -3.84 12.58 -7.50
N ASP A 96 -4.22 12.15 -8.69
CA ASP A 96 -5.44 11.38 -8.93
C ASP A 96 -5.20 9.89 -8.58
N MET A 97 -5.77 9.43 -7.46
CA MET A 97 -5.67 8.04 -7.02
C MET A 97 -6.35 7.07 -7.99
N SER A 98 -7.35 7.49 -8.73
CA SER A 98 -7.99 6.62 -9.72
C SER A 98 -7.05 6.21 -10.86
N ARG A 99 -6.04 7.03 -11.12
CA ARG A 99 -4.97 6.75 -12.09
C ARG A 99 -3.77 6.08 -11.43
N LEU A 100 -3.24 6.68 -10.36
CA LEU A 100 -2.09 6.15 -9.62
C LEU A 100 -2.36 4.73 -9.11
N GLY A 101 -3.49 4.55 -8.45
CA GLY A 101 -3.94 3.31 -7.83
C GLY A 101 -4.92 2.51 -8.68
N ALA A 102 -4.99 2.71 -10.00
CA ALA A 102 -5.79 1.88 -10.89
C ALA A 102 -5.51 0.39 -10.64
N ASN A 103 -4.24 0.01 -10.59
CA ASN A 103 -3.80 -1.23 -9.95
C ASN A 103 -3.22 -0.89 -8.56
N PRO A 104 -3.80 -1.38 -7.45
CA PRO A 104 -3.34 -1.08 -6.10
C PRO A 104 -1.88 -1.46 -5.83
N ALA A 105 -1.31 -2.39 -6.60
CA ALA A 105 0.10 -2.75 -6.47
C ALA A 105 1.08 -1.61 -6.83
N ARG A 106 0.62 -0.60 -7.56
CA ARG A 106 1.44 0.56 -7.97
C ARG A 106 1.51 1.66 -6.91
N ILE A 107 0.71 1.59 -5.85
CA ILE A 107 0.63 2.65 -4.83
C ILE A 107 1.85 2.61 -3.89
N ILE A 108 2.28 1.42 -3.44
CA ILE A 108 3.49 1.29 -2.59
C ILE A 108 4.73 1.87 -3.26
N PRO A 109 5.03 1.57 -4.55
CA PRO A 109 6.12 2.22 -5.27
C PRO A 109 6.09 3.75 -5.24
N ALA A 110 4.90 4.35 -5.40
CA ALA A 110 4.75 5.81 -5.37
C ALA A 110 5.05 6.41 -3.98
N TRP A 111 4.59 5.76 -2.90
CA TRP A 111 4.94 6.19 -1.54
C TRP A 111 6.43 6.05 -1.26
N ARG A 112 7.07 4.98 -1.75
CA ARG A 112 8.53 4.80 -1.61
C ARG A 112 9.30 5.88 -2.35
N GLU A 113 8.97 6.14 -3.61
CA GLU A 113 9.60 7.20 -4.41
C GLU A 113 9.49 8.56 -3.69
N PHE A 114 8.31 8.87 -3.15
CA PHE A 114 8.09 10.10 -2.39
C PHE A 114 8.95 10.13 -1.11
N THR A 115 8.95 9.07 -0.31
CA THR A 115 9.76 9.02 0.91
C THR A 115 11.25 9.00 0.64
N ASP A 116 11.71 8.27 -0.36
CA ASP A 116 13.13 8.21 -0.74
C ASP A 116 13.65 9.55 -1.24
N THR A 117 12.76 10.35 -1.87
CA THR A 117 13.11 11.68 -2.37
C THR A 117 13.14 12.74 -1.26
N TYR A 118 12.19 12.71 -0.34
CA TYR A 118 11.94 13.83 0.56
C TYR A 118 12.16 13.53 2.04
N ALA A 119 11.94 12.28 2.49
CA ALA A 119 12.06 11.93 3.90
C ALA A 119 13.52 11.69 4.33
N GLY A 120 13.81 11.90 5.62
CA GLY A 120 15.13 11.63 6.22
C GLY A 120 15.19 12.06 7.67
N PRO A 121 16.32 11.85 8.37
CA PRO A 121 16.47 12.28 9.74
C PRO A 121 16.22 13.81 9.88
N GLY A 122 15.23 14.18 10.70
CA GLY A 122 14.80 15.57 10.87
C GLY A 122 14.09 16.19 9.66
N ARG A 123 13.68 15.37 8.68
CA ARG A 123 12.91 15.79 7.51
C ARG A 123 11.66 14.93 7.39
N PRO A 124 10.63 15.16 8.22
CA PRO A 124 9.38 14.45 8.14
C PRO A 124 8.61 14.82 6.87
N VAL A 125 7.74 13.91 6.42
CA VAL A 125 6.86 14.09 5.26
C VAL A 125 5.44 13.66 5.60
N ARG A 126 4.45 14.23 4.92
CA ARG A 126 3.03 13.88 5.12
C ARG A 126 2.41 13.31 3.86
N GLY A 127 1.52 12.35 4.04
CA GLY A 127 0.77 11.72 2.98
C GLY A 127 -0.72 11.64 3.27
N ILE A 128 -1.54 11.80 2.22
CA ILE A 128 -2.95 11.42 2.23
C ILE A 128 -3.15 10.42 1.09
N GLY A 129 -3.61 9.20 1.41
CA GLY A 129 -3.85 8.14 0.43
C GLY A 129 -5.28 7.63 0.51
N GLU A 130 -6.04 7.74 -0.59
CA GLU A 130 -7.42 7.26 -0.68
C GLU A 130 -7.56 6.12 -1.71
N PRO A 131 -7.03 4.91 -1.44
CA PRO A 131 -7.14 3.79 -2.39
C PRO A 131 -8.51 3.12 -2.36
N VAL A 132 -9.33 3.36 -1.33
CA VAL A 132 -10.63 2.72 -1.11
C VAL A 132 -11.77 3.72 -1.29
N TRP A 133 -12.64 3.49 -2.29
CA TRP A 133 -13.86 4.28 -2.51
C TRP A 133 -15.00 3.38 -3.00
N SER A 134 -16.24 3.83 -2.89
CA SER A 134 -17.46 3.04 -3.14
C SER A 134 -17.61 2.50 -4.57
N ALA A 135 -16.98 3.13 -5.57
CA ALA A 135 -17.05 2.70 -6.97
C ALA A 135 -15.99 1.65 -7.37
N ARG A 136 -15.12 1.22 -6.44
CA ARG A 136 -14.18 0.11 -6.70
C ARG A 136 -14.90 -1.19 -6.97
N ARG A 137 -14.45 -1.95 -7.96
CA ARG A 137 -14.90 -3.34 -8.16
C ARG A 137 -14.49 -4.20 -6.95
N GLY A 138 -15.25 -5.25 -6.66
CA GLY A 138 -14.96 -6.12 -5.51
C GLY A 138 -13.54 -6.74 -5.54
N SER A 139 -13.05 -7.10 -6.73
CA SER A 139 -11.68 -7.61 -6.92
C SER A 139 -10.62 -6.55 -6.66
N GLU A 140 -10.83 -5.30 -7.08
CA GLU A 140 -9.95 -4.16 -6.80
C GLU A 140 -9.96 -3.82 -5.30
N LEU A 141 -11.14 -3.83 -4.67
CA LEU A 141 -11.30 -3.55 -3.25
C LEU A 141 -10.50 -4.53 -2.38
N ALA A 142 -10.54 -5.82 -2.71
CA ALA A 142 -9.74 -6.84 -2.00
C ALA A 142 -8.23 -6.58 -2.11
N GLU A 143 -7.75 -6.06 -3.26
CA GLU A 143 -6.34 -5.69 -3.42
C GLU A 143 -5.99 -4.34 -2.75
N CYS A 144 -6.94 -3.41 -2.65
CA CYS A 144 -6.77 -2.20 -1.84
C CYS A 144 -6.65 -2.54 -0.35
N GLN A 145 -7.48 -3.45 0.15
CA GLN A 145 -7.39 -3.91 1.55
C GLN A 145 -6.05 -4.60 1.85
N LEU A 146 -5.59 -5.45 0.93
CA LEU A 146 -4.24 -6.05 1.04
C LEU A 146 -3.15 -4.98 0.97
N HIS A 147 -3.28 -3.98 0.08
CA HIS A 147 -2.33 -2.87 -0.03
C HIS A 147 -2.20 -2.10 1.29
N GLU A 148 -3.31 -1.74 1.94
CA GLU A 148 -3.33 -1.03 3.21
C GLU A 148 -2.61 -1.81 4.32
N ALA A 149 -2.86 -3.11 4.41
CA ALA A 149 -2.14 -3.95 5.35
C ALA A 149 -0.64 -4.01 5.04
N LEU A 150 -0.28 -4.13 3.75
CA LEU A 150 1.10 -4.22 3.27
C LEU A 150 1.92 -2.95 3.47
N LEU A 151 1.31 -1.77 3.52
CA LEU A 151 2.00 -0.52 3.83
C LEU A 151 2.77 -0.59 5.14
N ASN A 152 2.23 -1.30 6.15
CA ASN A 152 2.90 -1.48 7.45
C ASN A 152 4.14 -2.40 7.40
N ALA A 153 4.30 -3.18 6.32
CA ALA A 153 5.51 -3.98 6.06
C ALA A 153 6.44 -3.31 5.04
N ALA A 154 5.87 -2.49 4.14
CA ALA A 154 6.62 -1.84 3.07
C ALA A 154 7.38 -0.60 3.53
N VAL A 155 6.86 0.14 4.51
CA VAL A 155 7.47 1.34 5.08
C VAL A 155 8.18 0.99 6.37
N ALA A 156 9.46 1.33 6.47
CA ALA A 156 10.23 1.07 7.69
C ALA A 156 9.67 1.90 8.87
N PRO A 157 9.61 1.34 10.09
CA PRO A 157 9.10 2.07 11.26
C PRO A 157 9.85 3.37 11.56
N SER A 158 11.11 3.48 11.14
CA SER A 158 11.95 4.67 11.31
C SER A 158 11.76 5.72 10.20
N THR A 159 10.93 5.45 9.19
CA THR A 159 10.63 6.44 8.14
C THR A 159 9.73 7.51 8.72
N PRO A 160 10.12 8.81 8.70
CA PRO A 160 9.31 9.88 9.27
C PRO A 160 8.18 10.28 8.30
N LEU A 161 7.25 9.37 8.08
CA LEU A 161 6.05 9.54 7.24
C LEU A 161 4.79 9.48 8.11
N TRP A 162 3.98 10.52 8.09
CA TRP A 162 2.60 10.44 8.57
C TRP A 162 1.67 10.25 7.38
N LEU A 163 1.14 9.04 7.24
CA LEU A 163 0.21 8.67 6.17
C LEU A 163 -1.20 8.55 6.74
N MET A 164 -2.09 9.41 6.27
CA MET A 164 -3.53 9.41 6.58
C MET A 164 -4.30 8.76 5.43
N CYS A 165 -5.12 7.76 5.73
CA CYS A 165 -5.97 7.07 4.76
C CYS A 165 -7.45 7.39 5.07
N PRO A 166 -8.11 8.26 4.28
CA PRO A 166 -9.50 8.62 4.49
C PRO A 166 -10.46 7.53 4.00
N TYR A 167 -11.50 7.24 4.82
CA TYR A 167 -12.57 6.29 4.53
C TYR A 167 -13.93 6.94 4.69
N ASP A 168 -14.75 6.88 3.64
CA ASP A 168 -16.14 7.36 3.67
C ASP A 168 -17.01 6.41 4.51
N ALA A 169 -17.34 6.83 5.73
CA ALA A 169 -18.10 6.01 6.67
C ALA A 169 -19.59 5.92 6.32
N ASP A 170 -20.10 6.75 5.42
CA ASP A 170 -21.48 6.70 4.93
C ASP A 170 -21.60 5.92 3.61
N GLY A 171 -20.56 5.98 2.75
CA GLY A 171 -20.56 5.38 1.43
C GLY A 171 -19.94 3.97 1.36
N LEU A 172 -19.17 3.55 2.37
CA LEU A 172 -18.50 2.24 2.39
C LEU A 172 -19.25 1.24 3.28
N PRO A 173 -19.34 -0.04 2.87
CA PRO A 173 -19.95 -1.09 3.69
C PRO A 173 -19.15 -1.34 4.98
N GLU A 174 -19.85 -1.68 6.09
CA GLU A 174 -19.22 -1.96 7.39
C GLU A 174 -18.07 -3.00 7.34
N PRO A 175 -18.14 -4.08 6.55
CA PRO A 175 -16.99 -5.00 6.42
C PRO A 175 -15.72 -4.33 5.90
N VAL A 176 -15.83 -3.31 5.05
CA VAL A 176 -14.70 -2.53 4.51
C VAL A 176 -14.12 -1.62 5.60
N LEU A 177 -14.98 -0.96 6.39
CA LEU A 177 -14.57 -0.12 7.51
C LEU A 177 -13.92 -0.95 8.63
N ALA A 178 -14.46 -2.14 8.91
CA ALA A 178 -13.86 -3.08 9.86
C ALA A 178 -12.48 -3.56 9.38
N GLU A 179 -12.30 -3.77 8.07
CA GLU A 179 -11.00 -4.14 7.49
C GLU A 179 -10.00 -2.98 7.62
N ALA A 180 -10.42 -1.75 7.39
CA ALA A 180 -9.58 -0.57 7.60
C ALA A 180 -9.05 -0.50 9.05
N ARG A 181 -9.91 -0.77 10.06
CA ARG A 181 -9.49 -0.82 11.47
C ARG A 181 -8.45 -1.93 11.75
N ARG A 182 -8.49 -3.05 11.01
CA ARG A 182 -7.49 -4.13 11.13
C ARG A 182 -6.17 -3.82 10.45
N SER A 183 -6.19 -3.00 9.42
CA SER A 183 -5.00 -2.63 8.64
C SER A 183 -4.25 -1.42 9.20
N HIS A 184 -4.87 -0.61 10.07
CA HIS A 184 -4.28 0.64 10.56
C HIS A 184 -3.98 0.60 12.06
N PRO A 185 -2.72 0.87 12.46
CA PRO A 185 -2.35 1.02 13.88
C PRO A 185 -3.06 2.18 14.58
N VAL A 186 -3.35 3.26 13.84
CA VAL A 186 -4.03 4.45 14.35
C VAL A 186 -5.37 4.61 13.64
N VAL A 187 -6.43 4.85 14.42
CA VAL A 187 -7.78 5.08 13.90
C VAL A 187 -8.33 6.38 14.48
N VAL A 188 -8.91 7.20 13.62
CA VAL A 188 -9.53 8.48 13.99
C VAL A 188 -10.94 8.52 13.41
N GLU A 189 -11.93 8.79 14.28
CA GLU A 189 -13.32 9.07 13.90
C GLU A 189 -13.64 10.52 14.23
N GLY A 190 -13.91 11.33 13.22
CA GLY A 190 -14.01 12.76 13.40
C GLY A 190 -12.67 13.39 13.77
N ILE A 191 -12.61 13.96 14.95
CA ILE A 191 -11.40 14.57 15.51
C ILE A 191 -10.82 13.76 16.69
N ALA A 192 -11.48 12.65 17.06
CA ALA A 192 -11.12 11.85 18.23
C ALA A 192 -10.45 10.53 17.83
N PRO A 193 -9.43 10.10 18.59
CA PRO A 193 -8.91 8.74 18.46
C PRO A 193 -10.01 7.71 18.71
N ALA A 194 -10.03 6.65 17.89
CA ALA A 194 -10.95 5.54 18.01
C ALA A 194 -10.18 4.22 18.24
N GLU A 195 -10.92 3.17 18.61
CA GLU A 195 -10.32 1.85 18.84
C GLU A 195 -9.81 1.26 17.52
N SER A 196 -8.55 0.80 17.52
CA SER A 196 -7.94 0.03 16.44
C SER A 196 -7.94 -1.45 16.81
N SER A 197 -8.31 -2.29 15.85
CA SER A 197 -8.19 -3.75 15.93
C SER A 197 -6.99 -4.26 15.12
N TYR A 198 -5.92 -3.49 15.06
CA TYR A 198 -4.76 -3.75 14.22
C TYR A 198 -4.21 -5.17 14.35
N GLY A 199 -4.19 -5.89 13.23
CA GLY A 199 -3.82 -7.31 13.16
C GLY A 199 -2.35 -7.60 12.84
N GLY A 200 -1.56 -6.57 12.53
CA GLY A 200 -0.12 -6.70 12.26
C GLY A 200 0.22 -7.68 11.12
N HIS A 201 1.40 -8.29 11.21
CA HIS A 201 1.87 -9.24 10.20
C HIS A 201 0.98 -10.49 10.04
N GLY A 202 0.30 -10.92 11.11
CA GLY A 202 -0.63 -12.05 11.04
C GLY A 202 -1.82 -11.76 10.13
N HIS A 203 -2.29 -10.52 10.14
CA HIS A 203 -3.36 -10.07 9.25
C HIS A 203 -2.92 -10.02 7.79
N ILE A 204 -1.72 -9.50 7.51
CA ILE A 204 -1.12 -9.52 6.16
C ILE A 204 -1.07 -10.95 5.63
N ALA A 205 -0.57 -11.90 6.43
CA ALA A 205 -0.49 -13.30 6.03
C ALA A 205 -1.87 -13.91 5.73
N THR A 206 -2.90 -13.53 6.50
CA THR A 206 -4.28 -13.97 6.27
C THR A 206 -4.82 -13.45 4.94
N LEU A 207 -4.64 -12.16 4.65
CA LEU A 207 -5.10 -11.55 3.39
C LEU A 207 -4.35 -12.13 2.18
N PHE A 208 -3.03 -12.30 2.30
CA PHE A 208 -2.20 -12.83 1.21
C PHE A 208 -2.49 -14.31 0.91
N ALA A 209 -2.97 -15.06 1.89
CA ALA A 209 -3.39 -16.45 1.73
C ALA A 209 -4.90 -16.62 1.47
N ALA A 210 -5.69 -15.54 1.42
CA ALA A 210 -7.13 -15.61 1.23
C ALA A 210 -7.52 -16.22 -0.12
N ASP A 211 -8.66 -16.93 -0.18
CA ASP A 211 -9.17 -17.47 -1.43
C ASP A 211 -9.64 -16.35 -2.37
N LEU A 212 -9.29 -16.45 -3.64
CA LEU A 212 -9.96 -15.70 -4.69
C LEU A 212 -11.30 -16.41 -5.01
N SER A 213 -12.32 -15.64 -5.38
CA SER A 213 -13.58 -16.21 -5.87
C SER A 213 -13.30 -17.20 -6.98
N PRO A 214 -13.86 -18.42 -6.92
CA PRO A 214 -13.57 -19.44 -7.94
C PRO A 214 -14.07 -18.99 -9.30
N ALA A 215 -13.31 -19.30 -10.35
CA ALA A 215 -13.82 -19.21 -11.73
C ALA A 215 -14.99 -20.20 -11.92
N ASP A 216 -15.87 -19.90 -12.87
CA ASP A 216 -16.94 -20.83 -13.24
C ASP A 216 -16.33 -22.22 -13.56
N PRO A 217 -16.90 -23.32 -13.03
CA PRO A 217 -16.38 -24.66 -13.29
C PRO A 217 -16.34 -25.06 -14.76
N SER A 218 -17.13 -24.43 -15.63
CA SER A 218 -17.12 -24.66 -17.08
C SER A 218 -15.92 -24.05 -17.79
N VAL A 219 -15.15 -23.15 -17.14
CA VAL A 219 -13.94 -22.56 -17.72
C VAL A 219 -12.87 -23.63 -17.88
N PRO A 220 -12.39 -23.88 -19.12
CA PRO A 220 -11.40 -24.93 -19.38
C PRO A 220 -10.10 -24.63 -18.60
N VAL A 221 -9.51 -25.69 -18.06
CA VAL A 221 -8.18 -25.69 -17.48
C VAL A 221 -7.21 -26.25 -18.50
N ARG A 222 -6.09 -25.60 -18.68
CA ARG A 222 -5.02 -26.11 -19.55
C ARG A 222 -3.70 -26.14 -18.77
N ASP A 223 -3.11 -27.32 -18.71
CA ASP A 223 -1.77 -27.51 -18.17
C ASP A 223 -0.70 -26.99 -19.14
N PHE A 224 0.39 -26.50 -18.62
CA PHE A 224 1.56 -26.07 -19.41
C PHE A 224 2.88 -26.40 -18.71
N GLN A 225 3.91 -26.55 -19.55
CA GLN A 225 5.31 -26.77 -19.17
C GLN A 225 6.21 -25.86 -20.03
N ARG A 226 7.52 -25.83 -19.75
CA ARG A 226 8.50 -24.98 -20.44
C ARG A 226 8.35 -24.95 -21.98
N GLY A 227 8.15 -26.08 -22.62
CA GLY A 227 8.00 -26.17 -24.07
C GLY A 227 6.69 -25.62 -24.64
N GLN A 228 5.74 -25.23 -23.79
CA GLN A 228 4.40 -24.79 -24.20
C GLN A 228 4.18 -23.29 -23.96
N LEU A 229 5.14 -22.55 -23.41
CA LEU A 229 5.02 -21.11 -23.09
C LEU A 229 4.62 -20.26 -24.30
N ALA A 230 5.18 -20.55 -25.49
CA ALA A 230 4.80 -19.84 -26.71
C ALA A 230 3.33 -20.10 -27.11
N ALA A 231 2.83 -21.30 -26.89
CA ALA A 231 1.44 -21.66 -27.17
C ALA A 231 0.48 -21.02 -26.15
N VAL A 232 0.87 -20.91 -24.87
CA VAL A 232 0.12 -20.18 -23.84
C VAL A 232 -0.01 -18.70 -24.25
N ARG A 233 1.08 -18.06 -24.66
CA ARG A 233 1.08 -16.67 -25.12
C ARG A 233 0.14 -16.47 -26.31
N ALA A 234 0.24 -17.31 -27.34
CA ALA A 234 -0.59 -17.21 -28.54
C ALA A 234 -2.09 -17.40 -28.22
N GLU A 235 -2.43 -18.27 -27.27
CA GLU A 235 -3.81 -18.47 -26.82
C GLU A 235 -4.35 -17.21 -26.16
N VAL A 236 -3.58 -16.60 -25.24
CA VAL A 236 -3.98 -15.36 -24.55
C VAL A 236 -4.18 -14.21 -25.54
N GLU A 237 -3.28 -14.04 -26.53
CA GLU A 237 -3.42 -13.05 -27.59
C GLU A 237 -4.70 -13.28 -28.42
N SER A 238 -4.99 -14.52 -28.76
CA SER A 238 -6.21 -14.91 -29.52
C SER A 238 -7.48 -14.63 -28.70
N ARG A 239 -7.48 -14.96 -27.40
CA ARG A 239 -8.62 -14.71 -26.49
C ARG A 239 -8.83 -13.21 -26.27
N ALA A 240 -7.74 -12.43 -26.13
CA ALA A 240 -7.77 -10.98 -25.99
C ALA A 240 -8.41 -10.31 -27.21
N ALA A 241 -8.00 -10.71 -28.41
CA ALA A 241 -8.59 -10.23 -29.65
C ALA A 241 -10.08 -10.60 -29.79
N SER A 242 -10.47 -11.83 -29.39
CA SER A 242 -11.85 -12.28 -29.41
C SER A 242 -12.74 -11.54 -28.40
N ALA A 243 -12.20 -11.13 -27.26
CA ALA A 243 -12.87 -10.35 -26.22
C ALA A 243 -12.97 -8.85 -26.57
N GLY A 244 -12.36 -8.40 -27.68
CA GLY A 244 -12.43 -7.01 -28.14
C GLY A 244 -11.35 -6.09 -27.57
N LEU A 245 -10.32 -6.61 -26.89
CA LEU A 245 -9.18 -5.80 -26.47
C LEU A 245 -8.40 -5.27 -27.67
N SER A 246 -7.83 -4.08 -27.51
CA SER A 246 -6.89 -3.54 -28.52
C SER A 246 -5.65 -4.44 -28.66
N ALA A 247 -4.98 -4.35 -29.78
CA ALA A 247 -3.75 -5.12 -30.02
C ALA A 247 -2.67 -4.86 -28.94
N VAL A 248 -2.57 -3.62 -28.45
CA VAL A 248 -1.63 -3.25 -27.38
C VAL A 248 -2.01 -3.94 -26.07
N GLN A 249 -3.27 -3.83 -25.65
CA GLN A 249 -3.73 -4.48 -24.42
C GLN A 249 -3.57 -6.02 -24.50
N GLY A 250 -3.85 -6.62 -25.64
CA GLY A 250 -3.68 -8.07 -25.86
C GLY A 250 -2.20 -8.48 -25.76
N GLN A 251 -1.28 -7.71 -26.33
CA GLN A 251 0.16 -7.94 -26.22
C GLN A 251 0.68 -7.76 -24.80
N ASP A 252 0.23 -6.72 -24.11
CA ASP A 252 0.60 -6.44 -22.72
C ASP A 252 0.14 -7.57 -21.78
N LEU A 253 -1.12 -8.00 -21.91
CA LEU A 253 -1.64 -9.14 -21.16
C LEU A 253 -0.87 -10.43 -21.47
N ALA A 254 -0.60 -10.72 -22.74
CA ALA A 254 0.12 -11.92 -23.14
C ALA A 254 1.58 -11.90 -22.65
N LEU A 255 2.22 -10.73 -22.56
CA LEU A 255 3.54 -10.58 -21.97
C LEU A 255 3.48 -10.81 -20.45
N ALA A 256 2.52 -10.20 -19.75
CA ALA A 256 2.33 -10.41 -18.32
C ALA A 256 2.12 -11.90 -17.98
N VAL A 257 1.26 -12.58 -18.75
CA VAL A 257 1.01 -14.03 -18.58
C VAL A 257 2.27 -14.84 -18.87
N HIS A 258 3.05 -14.46 -19.89
CA HIS A 258 4.31 -15.15 -20.20
C HIS A 258 5.27 -15.10 -19.00
N GLU A 259 5.47 -13.92 -18.39
CA GLU A 259 6.32 -13.74 -17.22
C GLU A 259 5.85 -14.58 -16.03
N VAL A 260 4.54 -14.61 -15.77
CA VAL A 260 3.96 -15.44 -14.70
C VAL A 260 4.15 -16.93 -15.00
N ALA A 261 3.92 -17.36 -16.26
CA ALA A 261 4.10 -18.76 -16.66
C ALA A 261 5.58 -19.20 -16.61
N VAL A 262 6.52 -18.31 -16.93
CA VAL A 262 7.96 -18.56 -16.73
C VAL A 262 8.26 -18.78 -15.25
N ASN A 263 7.74 -17.92 -14.37
CA ASN A 263 7.91 -18.09 -12.92
C ASN A 263 7.34 -19.42 -12.42
N SER A 264 6.18 -19.87 -12.92
CA SER A 264 5.60 -21.17 -12.59
C SER A 264 6.52 -22.32 -12.99
N VAL A 265 7.15 -22.24 -14.16
CA VAL A 265 8.11 -23.25 -14.62
C VAL A 265 9.42 -23.21 -13.84
N GLU A 266 9.92 -22.04 -13.48
CA GLU A 266 11.22 -21.91 -12.80
C GLU A 266 11.15 -22.09 -11.29
N HIS A 267 10.05 -21.65 -10.67
CA HIS A 267 9.85 -21.59 -9.22
C HIS A 267 8.61 -22.37 -8.75
N GLY A 268 7.68 -22.70 -9.65
CA GLY A 268 6.39 -23.31 -9.36
C GLY A 268 6.34 -24.84 -9.49
N GLY A 269 7.50 -25.51 -9.61
CA GLY A 269 7.56 -26.98 -9.72
C GLY A 269 7.68 -27.51 -11.15
N GLY A 270 8.01 -26.65 -12.13
CA GLY A 270 8.29 -27.05 -13.52
C GLY A 270 7.08 -26.99 -14.46
N SER A 271 5.89 -26.73 -13.92
CA SER A 271 4.62 -26.66 -14.66
C SER A 271 3.62 -25.77 -13.94
N GLY A 272 2.54 -25.45 -14.65
CA GLY A 272 1.39 -24.75 -14.07
C GLY A 272 0.13 -25.08 -14.86
N ASP A 273 -1.01 -24.59 -14.38
CA ASP A 273 -2.27 -24.56 -15.12
C ASP A 273 -2.72 -23.12 -15.40
N ILE A 274 -3.41 -22.93 -16.50
CA ILE A 274 -3.96 -21.64 -16.93
C ILE A 274 -5.44 -21.77 -17.24
N ARG A 275 -6.20 -20.72 -16.88
CA ARG A 275 -7.59 -20.50 -17.25
C ARG A 275 -7.74 -19.12 -17.83
N VAL A 276 -8.59 -18.97 -18.84
CA VAL A 276 -8.91 -17.68 -19.48
C VAL A 276 -10.42 -17.58 -19.63
N TRP A 277 -11.02 -16.51 -19.08
CA TRP A 277 -12.47 -16.28 -19.16
C TRP A 277 -12.81 -14.78 -19.15
N GLU A 278 -14.03 -14.49 -19.52
CA GLU A 278 -14.59 -13.14 -19.42
C GLU A 278 -15.51 -13.06 -18.21
N GLU A 279 -15.39 -12.00 -17.43
CA GLU A 279 -16.32 -11.67 -16.33
C GLU A 279 -16.48 -10.16 -16.19
N THR A 280 -17.73 -9.71 -15.94
CA THR A 280 -18.07 -8.34 -15.50
C THR A 280 -17.25 -7.22 -16.14
N GLY A 281 -17.07 -7.24 -17.49
CA GLY A 281 -16.32 -6.22 -18.24
C GLY A 281 -14.80 -6.37 -18.11
N ALA A 282 -14.30 -7.57 -17.94
CA ALA A 282 -12.88 -7.91 -17.92
C ALA A 282 -12.60 -9.20 -18.67
N LEU A 283 -11.46 -9.27 -19.35
CA LEU A 283 -10.80 -10.53 -19.66
C LEU A 283 -9.89 -10.90 -18.50
N VAL A 284 -10.08 -12.10 -17.95
CA VAL A 284 -9.35 -12.61 -16.79
C VAL A 284 -8.48 -13.79 -17.19
N VAL A 285 -7.24 -13.78 -16.77
CA VAL A 285 -6.31 -14.89 -16.88
C VAL A 285 -5.84 -15.29 -15.50
N GLU A 286 -5.98 -16.57 -15.17
CA GLU A 286 -5.50 -17.14 -13.92
C GLU A 286 -4.44 -18.19 -14.21
N VAL A 287 -3.30 -18.07 -13.56
CA VAL A 287 -2.21 -19.04 -13.57
C VAL A 287 -2.05 -19.61 -12.18
N ARG A 288 -1.95 -20.95 -12.08
CA ARG A 288 -1.69 -21.64 -10.81
C ARG A 288 -0.48 -22.56 -10.96
N ASP A 289 0.26 -22.69 -9.88
CA ASP A 289 1.38 -23.60 -9.77
C ASP A 289 1.57 -24.12 -8.33
N ALA A 290 2.47 -25.08 -8.13
CA ALA A 290 2.76 -25.68 -6.83
C ALA A 290 3.80 -24.90 -6.00
N GLY A 291 4.32 -23.79 -6.53
CA GLY A 291 5.31 -22.96 -5.87
C GLY A 291 4.75 -22.14 -4.71
N ARG A 292 5.65 -21.58 -3.92
CA ARG A 292 5.28 -20.74 -2.79
C ARG A 292 6.02 -19.41 -2.85
N ILE A 293 5.29 -18.31 -2.76
CA ILE A 293 5.80 -16.96 -2.56
C ILE A 293 5.76 -16.64 -1.08
N ALA A 294 6.93 -16.38 -0.48
CA ALA A 294 7.03 -16.08 0.95
C ALA A 294 6.89 -14.57 1.23
N ASP A 295 7.32 -13.72 0.30
CA ASP A 295 7.24 -12.28 0.44
C ASP A 295 5.91 -11.74 -0.14
N PRO A 296 4.99 -11.21 0.69
CA PRO A 296 3.72 -10.66 0.21
C PRO A 296 3.88 -9.31 -0.52
N LEU A 297 5.08 -8.71 -0.49
CA LEU A 297 5.40 -7.50 -1.24
C LEU A 297 5.91 -7.78 -2.66
N VAL A 298 5.99 -9.06 -3.05
CA VAL A 298 6.43 -9.46 -4.40
C VAL A 298 5.65 -8.70 -5.49
N GLY A 299 6.37 -8.21 -6.49
CA GLY A 299 5.81 -7.42 -7.59
C GLY A 299 5.34 -6.00 -7.22
N ARG A 300 5.56 -5.56 -5.97
CA ARG A 300 5.21 -4.22 -5.47
C ARG A 300 6.43 -3.33 -5.22
N HIS A 301 7.59 -3.75 -5.68
CA HIS A 301 8.79 -2.90 -5.76
C HIS A 301 9.41 -3.00 -7.14
N LEU A 302 10.04 -1.91 -7.58
CA LEU A 302 10.94 -1.97 -8.71
C LEU A 302 12.16 -2.81 -8.29
N PRO A 303 12.42 -3.97 -8.92
CA PRO A 303 13.61 -4.76 -8.62
C PRO A 303 14.88 -3.95 -8.90
N ALA A 304 15.90 -4.12 -8.07
CA ALA A 304 17.18 -3.50 -8.31
C ALA A 304 17.79 -3.99 -9.64
N TRP A 305 18.71 -3.19 -10.18
CA TRP A 305 19.28 -3.44 -11.52
C TRP A 305 20.08 -4.75 -11.61
N ASP A 306 20.61 -5.19 -10.48
CA ASP A 306 21.40 -6.40 -10.29
C ASP A 306 20.60 -7.59 -9.72
N ASP A 307 19.29 -7.41 -9.41
CA ASP A 307 18.44 -8.51 -8.98
C ASP A 307 18.22 -9.51 -10.11
N VAL A 308 18.64 -10.75 -9.87
CA VAL A 308 18.35 -11.88 -10.75
C VAL A 308 16.98 -12.42 -10.41
N GLY A 309 15.93 -11.92 -11.08
CA GLY A 309 14.53 -12.32 -10.85
C GLY A 309 13.66 -11.21 -10.26
N GLY A 310 12.40 -11.53 -9.97
CA GLY A 310 11.42 -10.60 -9.36
C GLY A 310 10.80 -9.57 -10.30
N ARG A 311 11.31 -9.43 -11.54
CA ARG A 311 10.79 -8.46 -12.51
C ARG A 311 9.47 -8.88 -13.15
N GLY A 312 9.22 -10.18 -13.30
CA GLY A 312 8.03 -10.68 -14.00
C GLY A 312 6.73 -10.27 -13.33
N LEU A 313 6.59 -10.43 -12.01
CA LEU A 313 5.40 -10.01 -11.27
C LEU A 313 5.26 -8.48 -11.16
N TRP A 314 6.39 -7.75 -11.07
CA TRP A 314 6.38 -6.30 -11.17
C TRP A 314 5.87 -5.84 -12.53
N LEU A 315 6.38 -6.45 -13.62
CA LEU A 315 5.96 -6.15 -14.98
C LEU A 315 4.47 -6.47 -15.19
N ALA A 316 3.99 -7.60 -14.69
CA ALA A 316 2.57 -7.95 -14.73
C ALA A 316 1.71 -6.85 -14.06
N ASN A 317 2.13 -6.32 -12.90
CA ASN A 317 1.47 -5.22 -12.24
C ASN A 317 1.51 -3.89 -13.04
N GLN A 318 2.50 -3.69 -13.91
CA GLN A 318 2.56 -2.52 -14.79
C GLN A 318 1.69 -2.66 -16.04
N LEU A 319 1.50 -3.87 -16.54
CA LEU A 319 0.83 -4.15 -17.82
C LEU A 319 -0.68 -4.43 -17.65
N CYS A 320 -1.08 -5.02 -16.53
CA CYS A 320 -2.49 -5.38 -16.26
C CYS A 320 -3.19 -4.32 -15.42
N ASP A 321 -4.51 -4.19 -15.60
CA ASP A 321 -5.34 -3.28 -14.81
C ASP A 321 -5.47 -3.72 -13.36
N LEU A 322 -5.44 -5.04 -13.10
CA LEU A 322 -5.40 -5.60 -11.75
C LEU A 322 -4.63 -6.93 -11.75
N VAL A 323 -3.78 -7.14 -10.76
CA VAL A 323 -3.12 -8.42 -10.50
C VAL A 323 -3.36 -8.82 -9.06
N GLN A 324 -3.90 -10.02 -8.88
CA GLN A 324 -4.14 -10.62 -7.58
C GLN A 324 -3.18 -11.80 -7.40
N ILE A 325 -2.37 -11.75 -6.35
CA ILE A 325 -1.42 -12.81 -6.00
C ILE A 325 -1.84 -13.43 -4.68
N ARG A 326 -2.04 -14.74 -4.66
CA ARG A 326 -2.31 -15.52 -3.45
C ARG A 326 -1.37 -16.69 -3.36
N SER A 327 -0.72 -16.87 -2.22
CA SER A 327 0.24 -17.97 -2.04
C SER A 327 0.01 -18.69 -0.71
N ARG A 328 0.00 -20.02 -0.79
CA ARG A 328 -0.27 -20.92 0.32
C ARG A 328 0.71 -22.08 0.33
N ALA A 329 0.59 -22.95 1.33
CA ALA A 329 1.34 -24.20 1.37
C ALA A 329 1.00 -25.13 0.19
N THR A 330 -0.18 -24.98 -0.41
CA THR A 330 -0.68 -25.81 -1.53
C THR A 330 -0.33 -25.27 -2.90
N GLY A 331 0.27 -24.09 -3.01
CA GLY A 331 0.65 -23.48 -4.28
C GLY A 331 0.36 -21.97 -4.33
N THR A 332 0.67 -21.40 -5.49
CA THR A 332 0.45 -19.98 -5.81
C THR A 332 -0.61 -19.85 -6.89
N THR A 333 -1.43 -18.81 -6.76
CA THR A 333 -2.40 -18.37 -7.78
C THR A 333 -2.09 -16.92 -8.13
N VAL A 334 -1.92 -16.64 -9.41
CA VAL A 334 -1.79 -15.27 -9.95
C VAL A 334 -2.94 -15.05 -10.92
N ARG A 335 -3.80 -14.09 -10.63
CA ARG A 335 -4.94 -13.71 -11.47
C ARG A 335 -4.74 -12.30 -11.99
N MET A 336 -4.84 -12.15 -13.30
CA MET A 336 -4.64 -10.88 -14.03
C MET A 336 -5.95 -10.48 -14.69
N HIS A 337 -6.34 -9.23 -14.57
CA HIS A 337 -7.53 -8.67 -15.21
C HIS A 337 -7.11 -7.55 -16.16
N THR A 338 -7.70 -7.54 -17.33
CA THR A 338 -7.66 -6.43 -18.28
C THR A 338 -9.09 -6.00 -18.58
N TRP A 339 -9.40 -4.73 -18.34
CA TRP A 339 -10.77 -4.22 -18.52
C TRP A 339 -11.11 -4.07 -20.01
N LEU A 340 -12.36 -4.49 -20.36
CA LEU A 340 -12.94 -4.41 -21.71
C LEU A 340 -13.56 -3.05 -21.98
#